data_fb28f19652848fd0f8246ef138b858f0
#
_entry.id   fb28f19652848fd0f8246ef138b858f0
#
_cell.length_a   1.000
_cell.length_b   1.000
_cell.length_c   1.000
_cell.angle_alpha   90.00
_cell.angle_beta   90.00
_cell.angle_gamma   90.00
#
_symmetry.space_group_name_H-M   'P 1'
#
loop_
_entity.id
_entity.type
_entity.pdbx_description
1 polymer ?
#
loop_
_entity_poly.entity_id
_entity_poly.type
_entity_poly.pdbx_seq_one_letter_code
_entity_poly.pdbx_strand_id
1 'polypeptide(L)'
;LLSGLSMTESATYQVLSEIDSITESLTPDEDIDEGKFILINDGEKVKVARGVNSLHILSGDKTEDMKKIKIIEGMDLMRDDIRSAFENNYIGINNSYDNKVMFVAAINQYFDGLVREGVLYGDAENTADIDVNAQRDWLVQKYDISEYSDEQIRKAKTGSYVFVTADITFCDAIEDLKFSINME
;
A
#
# COMPACT_ATOMS: atom_id res chain seq x y z
N LEU A 1 -18.51 8.29 -2.60
CA LEU A 1 -17.36 9.16 -2.40
C LEU A 1 -16.04 8.41 -2.69
N LEU A 2 -15.77 7.31 -1.97
CA LEU A 2 -14.51 6.56 -2.08
C LEU A 2 -14.35 5.82 -3.41
N SER A 3 -15.43 5.41 -4.06
CA SER A 3 -15.40 4.66 -5.32
C SER A 3 -14.88 5.46 -6.53
N GLY A 4 -14.69 6.76 -6.40
CA GLY A 4 -14.15 7.63 -7.46
C GLY A 4 -12.73 8.11 -7.21
N LEU A 5 -12.11 7.70 -6.08
CA LEU A 5 -10.73 8.07 -5.78
C LEU A 5 -9.76 7.21 -6.59
N SER A 6 -8.79 7.86 -7.20
CA SER A 6 -7.64 7.19 -7.81
C SER A 6 -6.57 6.94 -6.75
N MET A 7 -5.60 6.06 -7.04
CA MET A 7 -4.44 5.88 -6.16
C MET A 7 -3.58 7.13 -5.99
N THR A 8 -3.79 8.18 -6.82
CA THR A 8 -3.03 9.43 -6.78
C THR A 8 -3.71 10.54 -5.98
N GLU A 9 -4.99 10.36 -5.59
CA GLU A 9 -5.78 11.41 -4.92
C GLU A 9 -6.20 10.97 -3.52
N SER A 10 -6.24 11.92 -2.58
CA SER A 10 -6.76 11.73 -1.23
C SER A 10 -8.22 12.21 -1.13
N ALA A 11 -8.96 11.63 -0.18
CA ALA A 11 -10.28 12.15 0.19
C ALA A 11 -10.21 13.49 0.95
N THR A 12 -9.04 13.88 1.44
CA THR A 12 -8.80 15.12 2.21
C THR A 12 -9.23 16.34 1.38
N TYR A 13 -10.00 17.23 1.98
CA TYR A 13 -10.58 18.45 1.40
C TYR A 13 -11.51 18.22 0.19
N GLN A 14 -11.94 17.01 -0.07
CA GLN A 14 -12.95 16.74 -1.10
C GLN A 14 -14.26 17.43 -0.74
N VAL A 15 -14.79 18.22 -1.69
CA VAL A 15 -16.03 18.98 -1.52
C VAL A 15 -17.25 18.06 -1.65
N LEU A 16 -18.21 18.22 -0.74
CA LEU A 16 -19.48 17.52 -0.72
C LEU A 16 -20.60 18.50 -1.08
N SER A 17 -20.81 18.72 -2.36
CA SER A 17 -21.74 19.72 -2.89
C SER A 17 -23.23 19.46 -2.57
N GLU A 18 -23.56 18.25 -2.15
CA GLU A 18 -24.92 17.84 -1.81
C GLU A 18 -25.27 18.04 -0.33
N ILE A 19 -24.30 18.54 0.48
CA ILE A 19 -24.47 18.79 1.90
C ILE A 19 -24.46 20.30 2.14
N ASP A 20 -25.57 20.85 2.61
CA ASP A 20 -25.73 22.28 2.87
C ASP A 20 -25.18 22.69 4.25
N SER A 21 -25.27 21.83 5.24
CA SER A 21 -24.83 22.12 6.60
C SER A 21 -24.46 20.86 7.39
N ILE A 22 -23.57 21.03 8.35
CA ILE A 22 -23.12 19.97 9.27
C ILE A 22 -23.08 20.51 10.69
N THR A 23 -23.08 19.58 11.65
CA THR A 23 -22.63 19.90 13.02
C THR A 23 -21.14 19.62 13.09
N GLU A 24 -20.33 20.66 13.26
CA GLU A 24 -18.89 20.51 13.32
C GLU A 24 -18.44 19.94 14.67
N SER A 25 -17.31 19.23 14.65
CA SER A 25 -16.62 18.81 15.87
C SER A 25 -16.05 20.03 16.61
N LEU A 26 -16.07 19.97 17.94
CA LEU A 26 -15.42 20.97 18.79
C LEU A 26 -13.92 20.70 18.95
N THR A 27 -13.48 19.49 18.64
CA THR A 27 -12.08 19.01 18.76
C THR A 27 -11.67 18.25 17.49
N PRO A 28 -11.64 18.91 16.33
CA PRO A 28 -11.43 18.21 15.04
C PRO A 28 -10.09 17.48 14.98
N ASP A 29 -9.02 18.05 15.52
CA ASP A 29 -7.70 17.43 15.50
C ASP A 29 -7.67 16.15 16.33
N GLU A 30 -8.27 16.17 17.54
CA GLU A 30 -8.39 14.99 18.40
C GLU A 30 -9.24 13.88 17.73
N ASP A 31 -10.35 14.26 17.09
CA ASP A 31 -11.23 13.33 16.39
C ASP A 31 -10.51 12.66 15.21
N ILE A 32 -9.70 13.40 14.46
CA ILE A 32 -8.88 12.86 13.37
C ILE A 32 -7.82 11.90 13.92
N ASP A 33 -7.13 12.27 14.98
CA ASP A 33 -6.12 11.43 15.63
C ASP A 33 -6.71 10.11 16.18
N GLU A 34 -7.98 10.18 16.64
CA GLU A 34 -8.75 9.00 17.05
C GLU A 34 -9.29 8.17 15.86
N GLY A 35 -8.95 8.54 14.62
CA GLY A 35 -9.35 7.81 13.41
C GLY A 35 -10.81 8.07 12.99
N LYS A 36 -11.38 9.21 13.35
CA LYS A 36 -12.72 9.60 12.92
C LYS A 36 -12.67 10.35 11.59
N PHE A 37 -13.45 9.88 10.64
CA PHE A 37 -13.66 10.55 9.37
C PHE A 37 -14.71 11.65 9.53
N ILE A 38 -14.27 12.91 9.69
CA ILE A 38 -15.12 14.05 9.98
C ILE A 38 -15.20 15.03 8.80
N LEU A 39 -16.28 15.80 8.79
CA LEU A 39 -16.51 16.88 7.84
C LEU A 39 -16.28 18.24 8.51
N ILE A 40 -15.81 19.20 7.73
CA ILE A 40 -15.63 20.60 8.11
C ILE A 40 -16.38 21.51 7.13
N ASN A 41 -16.71 22.72 7.59
CA ASN A 41 -17.24 23.77 6.74
C ASN A 41 -16.26 24.95 6.74
N ASP A 42 -15.74 25.31 5.56
CA ASP A 42 -14.80 26.43 5.43
C ASP A 42 -15.49 27.82 5.31
N GLY A 43 -16.80 27.87 5.55
CA GLY A 43 -17.64 29.05 5.40
C GLY A 43 -18.35 29.16 4.05
N GLU A 44 -17.94 28.38 3.07
CA GLU A 44 -18.57 28.32 1.74
C GLU A 44 -19.06 26.90 1.40
N LYS A 45 -18.29 25.88 1.78
CA LYS A 45 -18.52 24.48 1.37
C LYS A 45 -18.22 23.49 2.47
N VAL A 46 -18.99 22.41 2.48
CA VAL A 46 -18.70 21.25 3.32
C VAL A 46 -17.64 20.38 2.63
N LYS A 47 -16.63 20.01 3.39
CA LYS A 47 -15.47 19.21 2.91
C LYS A 47 -15.14 18.09 3.87
N VAL A 48 -14.45 17.09 3.36
CA VAL A 48 -13.77 16.08 4.20
C VAL A 48 -12.58 16.74 4.91
N ALA A 49 -12.49 16.64 6.22
CA ALA A 49 -11.37 17.21 6.98
C ALA A 49 -10.04 16.53 6.65
N ARG A 50 -10.01 15.21 6.81
CA ARG A 50 -8.86 14.33 6.47
C ARG A 50 -9.34 12.98 5.98
N GLY A 51 -8.63 12.41 5.03
CA GLY A 51 -8.88 11.08 4.49
C GLY A 51 -8.30 9.97 5.37
N VAL A 52 -8.73 9.90 6.63
CA VAL A 52 -8.27 8.90 7.61
C VAL A 52 -9.27 7.77 7.79
N ASN A 53 -8.77 6.60 8.18
CA ASN A 53 -9.57 5.44 8.57
C ASN A 53 -9.61 5.29 10.10
N SER A 54 -10.29 4.25 10.61
CA SER A 54 -10.46 4.01 12.05
C SER A 54 -9.20 3.51 12.78
N LEU A 55 -8.06 3.39 12.12
CA LEU A 55 -6.81 2.99 12.75
C LEU A 55 -6.25 4.18 13.56
N HIS A 56 -6.26 4.08 14.89
CA HIS A 56 -5.71 5.11 15.79
C HIS A 56 -4.62 4.55 16.73
N ILE A 57 -4.61 3.24 16.96
CA ILE A 57 -3.58 2.58 17.76
C ILE A 57 -2.65 1.78 16.86
N LEU A 58 -1.38 2.16 16.86
CA LEU A 58 -0.34 1.44 16.13
C LEU A 58 0.18 0.28 16.98
N SER A 59 0.04 -0.93 16.48
CA SER A 59 0.55 -2.14 17.13
C SER A 59 1.00 -3.16 16.07
N GLY A 60 2.02 -3.93 16.36
CA GLY A 60 2.62 -4.86 15.40
C GLY A 60 3.27 -4.13 14.23
N ASP A 61 2.96 -4.54 13.02
CA ASP A 61 3.54 -4.01 11.78
C ASP A 61 2.80 -2.79 11.21
N LYS A 62 1.90 -2.18 12.00
CA LYS A 62 1.12 -1.01 11.56
C LYS A 62 1.93 0.27 11.64
N THR A 63 1.91 1.05 10.56
CA THR A 63 2.58 2.34 10.43
C THR A 63 1.59 3.50 10.41
N GLU A 64 2.07 4.73 10.63
CA GLU A 64 1.26 5.96 10.52
C GLU A 64 0.59 6.09 9.14
N ASP A 65 1.28 5.71 8.07
CA ASP A 65 0.75 5.77 6.71
C ASP A 65 -0.51 4.92 6.53
N MET A 66 -0.62 3.82 7.28
CA MET A 66 -1.80 2.94 7.26
C MET A 66 -3.05 3.58 7.87
N LYS A 67 -2.95 4.74 8.51
CA LYS A 67 -4.10 5.54 8.93
C LYS A 67 -4.82 6.21 7.77
N LYS A 68 -4.15 6.36 6.62
CA LYS A 68 -4.66 7.07 5.45
C LYS A 68 -5.45 6.15 4.53
N ILE A 69 -6.68 6.54 4.20
CA ILE A 69 -7.54 5.79 3.30
C ILE A 69 -6.85 5.57 1.95
N LYS A 70 -6.23 6.63 1.39
CA LYS A 70 -5.50 6.55 0.11
C LYS A 70 -4.47 5.42 0.09
N ILE A 71 -3.69 5.27 1.15
CA ILE A 71 -2.64 4.26 1.25
C ILE A 71 -3.23 2.85 1.32
N ILE A 72 -4.24 2.64 2.17
CA ILE A 72 -4.89 1.33 2.32
C ILE A 72 -5.61 0.91 1.04
N GLU A 73 -6.37 1.80 0.41
CA GLU A 73 -7.03 1.53 -0.87
C GLU A 73 -6.01 1.22 -1.98
N GLY A 74 -4.88 1.95 -2.00
CA GLY A 74 -3.77 1.68 -2.92
C GLY A 74 -3.15 0.30 -2.70
N MET A 75 -2.92 -0.08 -1.45
CA MET A 75 -2.40 -1.42 -1.09
C MET A 75 -3.37 -2.53 -1.49
N ASP A 76 -4.66 -2.35 -1.24
CA ASP A 76 -5.69 -3.33 -1.57
C ASP A 76 -5.83 -3.50 -3.08
N LEU A 77 -5.86 -2.42 -3.83
CA LEU A 77 -5.91 -2.46 -5.30
C LEU A 77 -4.67 -3.13 -5.89
N MET A 78 -3.48 -2.76 -5.43
CA MET A 78 -2.23 -3.38 -5.87
C MET A 78 -2.20 -4.88 -5.59
N ARG A 79 -2.66 -5.31 -4.41
CA ARG A 79 -2.76 -6.72 -4.05
C ARG A 79 -3.70 -7.46 -4.99
N ASP A 80 -4.84 -6.88 -5.31
CA ASP A 80 -5.85 -7.49 -6.19
C ASP A 80 -5.36 -7.55 -7.64
N ASP A 81 -4.63 -6.54 -8.13
CA ASP A 81 -4.00 -6.53 -9.45
C ASP A 81 -2.94 -7.63 -9.59
N ILE A 82 -2.03 -7.74 -8.60
CA ILE A 82 -1.00 -8.79 -8.59
C ILE A 82 -1.64 -10.18 -8.51
N ARG A 83 -2.66 -10.35 -7.66
CA ARG A 83 -3.43 -11.60 -7.57
C ARG A 83 -4.09 -11.95 -8.89
N SER A 84 -4.77 -11.01 -9.52
CA SER A 84 -5.43 -11.21 -10.81
C SER A 84 -4.43 -11.56 -11.91
N ALA A 85 -3.27 -10.89 -11.95
CA ALA A 85 -2.19 -11.22 -12.87
C ALA A 85 -1.66 -12.64 -12.64
N PHE A 86 -1.48 -13.05 -11.38
CA PHE A 86 -1.07 -14.41 -11.04
C PHE A 86 -2.11 -15.45 -11.47
N GLU A 87 -3.38 -15.24 -11.15
CA GLU A 87 -4.48 -16.15 -11.48
C GLU A 87 -4.64 -16.36 -12.99
N ASN A 88 -4.51 -15.29 -13.76
CA ASN A 88 -4.73 -15.34 -15.20
C ASN A 88 -3.54 -15.84 -16.01
N ASN A 89 -2.30 -15.70 -15.51
CA ASN A 89 -1.11 -15.94 -16.33
C ASN A 89 -0.18 -17.02 -15.77
N TYR A 90 -0.25 -17.35 -14.47
CA TYR A 90 0.71 -18.25 -13.83
C TYR A 90 0.09 -19.50 -13.23
N ILE A 91 -1.21 -19.51 -12.89
CA ILE A 91 -1.87 -20.74 -12.42
C ILE A 91 -1.86 -21.79 -13.54
N GLY A 92 -1.44 -22.99 -13.19
CA GLY A 92 -1.39 -24.14 -14.11
C GLY A 92 -0.09 -24.30 -14.90
N ILE A 93 0.82 -23.31 -14.86
CA ILE A 93 2.16 -23.47 -15.45
C ILE A 93 3.09 -24.22 -14.49
N ASN A 94 4.24 -24.69 -15.00
CA ASN A 94 5.23 -25.38 -14.18
C ASN A 94 5.83 -24.43 -13.12
N ASN A 95 5.85 -24.86 -11.85
CA ASN A 95 6.51 -24.13 -10.77
C ASN A 95 8.03 -24.34 -10.82
N SER A 96 8.68 -23.76 -11.84
CA SER A 96 10.13 -23.70 -11.99
C SER A 96 10.69 -22.40 -11.38
N TYR A 97 12.00 -22.39 -11.10
CA TYR A 97 12.67 -21.17 -10.67
C TYR A 97 12.53 -20.05 -11.69
N ASP A 98 12.68 -20.35 -12.97
CA ASP A 98 12.57 -19.35 -14.05
C ASP A 98 11.17 -18.72 -14.10
N ASN A 99 10.11 -19.51 -13.92
CA ASN A 99 8.74 -18.98 -13.89
C ASN A 99 8.48 -18.13 -12.65
N LYS A 100 9.08 -18.45 -11.50
CA LYS A 100 9.04 -17.59 -10.32
C LYS A 100 9.74 -16.25 -10.58
N VAL A 101 10.92 -16.26 -11.21
CA VAL A 101 11.66 -15.05 -11.58
C VAL A 101 10.88 -14.20 -12.60
N MET A 102 10.22 -14.84 -13.58
CA MET A 102 9.37 -14.13 -14.54
C MET A 102 8.19 -13.44 -13.86
N PHE A 103 7.57 -14.10 -12.87
CA PHE A 103 6.48 -13.48 -12.11
C PHE A 103 6.97 -12.29 -11.28
N VAL A 104 8.08 -12.43 -10.58
CA VAL A 104 8.73 -11.33 -9.84
C VAL A 104 9.06 -10.16 -10.77
N ALA A 105 9.61 -10.43 -11.95
CA ALA A 105 9.91 -9.40 -12.96
C ALA A 105 8.65 -8.67 -13.44
N ALA A 106 7.53 -9.39 -13.60
CA ALA A 106 6.25 -8.77 -13.97
C ALA A 106 5.72 -7.84 -12.85
N ILE A 107 5.87 -8.24 -11.58
CA ILE A 107 5.52 -7.37 -10.44
C ILE A 107 6.39 -6.11 -10.43
N ASN A 108 7.70 -6.25 -10.62
CA ASN A 108 8.62 -5.11 -10.66
C ASN A 108 8.30 -4.15 -11.80
N GLN A 109 7.93 -4.67 -12.98
CA GLN A 109 7.47 -3.84 -14.10
C GLN A 109 6.17 -3.09 -13.77
N TYR A 110 5.25 -3.71 -13.02
CA TYR A 110 4.03 -3.06 -12.54
C TYR A 110 4.36 -1.93 -11.56
N PHE A 111 5.28 -2.14 -10.62
CA PHE A 111 5.76 -1.10 -9.70
C PHE A 111 6.43 0.07 -10.44
N ASP A 112 7.23 -0.20 -11.47
CA ASP A 112 7.80 0.84 -12.33
C ASP A 112 6.70 1.69 -13.03
N GLY A 113 5.57 1.06 -13.36
CA GLY A 113 4.39 1.76 -13.85
C GLY A 113 3.80 2.69 -12.81
N LEU A 114 3.58 2.20 -11.59
CA LEU A 114 3.02 2.97 -10.48
C LEU A 114 3.94 4.12 -10.04
N VAL A 115 5.26 3.97 -10.13
CA VAL A 115 6.23 5.06 -9.91
C VAL A 115 6.03 6.16 -10.96
N ARG A 116 5.91 5.81 -12.25
CA ARG A 116 5.69 6.79 -13.33
C ARG A 116 4.35 7.50 -13.20
N GLU A 117 3.35 6.86 -12.65
CA GLU A 117 2.03 7.43 -12.37
C GLU A 117 1.99 8.27 -11.07
N GLY A 118 3.09 8.27 -10.29
CA GLY A 118 3.17 9.00 -9.02
C GLY A 118 2.38 8.35 -7.88
N VAL A 119 2.11 7.07 -7.97
CA VAL A 119 1.48 6.27 -6.90
C VAL A 119 2.53 5.82 -5.89
N LEU A 120 3.65 5.30 -6.38
CA LEU A 120 4.81 4.95 -5.57
C LEU A 120 5.87 6.04 -5.62
N TYR A 121 6.60 6.22 -4.51
CA TYR A 121 7.63 7.23 -4.38
C TYR A 121 8.88 6.85 -5.19
N GLY A 122 9.25 7.69 -6.16
CA GLY A 122 10.27 7.36 -7.15
C GLY A 122 11.71 7.29 -6.61
N ASP A 123 11.99 7.97 -5.50
CA ASP A 123 13.32 7.94 -4.86
C ASP A 123 13.48 6.79 -3.85
N ALA A 124 12.42 5.98 -3.65
CA ALA A 124 12.46 4.79 -2.81
C ALA A 124 12.70 3.53 -3.64
N GLU A 125 13.23 2.51 -3.00
CA GLU A 125 13.36 1.19 -3.57
C GLU A 125 11.99 0.48 -3.51
N ASN A 126 11.33 0.36 -4.68
CA ASN A 126 10.06 -0.34 -4.82
C ASN A 126 10.29 -1.64 -5.56
N THR A 127 10.53 -2.73 -4.82
CA THR A 127 10.94 -4.00 -5.43
C THR A 127 10.19 -5.18 -4.83
N ALA A 128 9.91 -6.16 -5.69
CA ALA A 128 9.47 -7.48 -5.31
C ALA A 128 10.61 -8.50 -5.52
N ASP A 129 10.63 -9.54 -4.70
CA ASP A 129 11.56 -10.65 -4.84
C ASP A 129 10.94 -11.96 -4.32
N ILE A 130 11.62 -13.08 -4.57
CA ILE A 130 11.26 -14.37 -3.96
C ILE A 130 11.49 -14.25 -2.45
N ASP A 131 10.44 -14.53 -1.68
CA ASP A 131 10.52 -14.57 -0.22
C ASP A 131 11.30 -15.81 0.24
N VAL A 132 12.61 -15.62 0.43
CA VAL A 132 13.52 -16.68 0.87
C VAL A 132 13.18 -17.17 2.27
N ASN A 133 12.70 -16.28 3.17
CA ASN A 133 12.34 -16.63 4.53
C ASN A 133 11.07 -17.49 4.57
N ALA A 134 10.00 -17.05 3.93
CA ALA A 134 8.77 -17.84 3.85
C ALA A 134 9.01 -19.18 3.11
N GLN A 135 9.87 -19.17 2.07
CA GLN A 135 10.24 -20.40 1.36
C GLN A 135 11.06 -21.35 2.25
N ARG A 136 11.96 -20.82 3.09
CA ARG A 136 12.72 -21.56 4.10
C ARG A 136 11.78 -22.19 5.13
N ASP A 137 10.86 -21.42 5.70
CA ASP A 137 9.90 -21.88 6.71
C ASP A 137 9.01 -23.01 6.19
N TRP A 138 8.66 -22.96 4.90
CA TRP A 138 7.92 -24.04 4.26
C TRP A 138 8.80 -25.29 4.04
N LEU A 139 10.05 -25.11 3.62
CA LEU A 139 10.97 -26.21 3.32
C LEU A 139 11.38 -26.98 4.58
N VAL A 140 11.66 -26.29 5.69
CA VAL A 140 12.10 -26.90 6.96
C VAL A 140 11.06 -27.88 7.52
N GLN A 141 9.79 -27.70 7.20
CA GLN A 141 8.72 -28.61 7.62
C GLN A 141 8.72 -29.96 6.86
N LYS A 142 9.48 -30.05 5.77
CA LYS A 142 9.45 -31.19 4.85
C LYS A 142 10.80 -31.82 4.57
N TYR A 143 11.86 -31.03 4.71
CA TYR A 143 13.22 -31.43 4.34
C TYR A 143 14.22 -30.94 5.40
N ASP A 144 15.33 -31.69 5.55
CA ASP A 144 16.50 -31.17 6.25
C ASP A 144 17.23 -30.19 5.32
N ILE A 145 17.20 -28.92 5.69
CA ILE A 145 17.80 -27.80 4.92
C ILE A 145 18.87 -27.07 5.73
N SER A 146 19.40 -27.70 6.79
CA SER A 146 20.39 -27.08 7.70
C SER A 146 21.64 -26.56 6.97
N GLU A 147 22.02 -27.22 5.89
CA GLU A 147 23.18 -26.87 5.07
C GLU A 147 22.86 -25.99 3.85
N TYR A 148 21.59 -25.59 3.66
CA TYR A 148 21.20 -24.84 2.46
C TYR A 148 21.53 -23.34 2.62
N SER A 149 22.26 -22.79 1.61
CA SER A 149 22.42 -21.35 1.45
C SER A 149 21.13 -20.67 0.99
N ASP A 150 21.05 -19.35 1.15
CA ASP A 150 19.88 -18.56 0.68
C ASP A 150 19.64 -18.74 -0.84
N GLU A 151 20.71 -18.86 -1.63
CA GLU A 151 20.58 -19.13 -3.06
C GLU A 151 19.99 -20.52 -3.34
N GLN A 152 20.35 -21.52 -2.56
CA GLN A 152 19.77 -22.85 -2.69
C GLN A 152 18.31 -22.87 -2.25
N ILE A 153 17.97 -22.16 -1.16
CA ILE A 153 16.58 -21.97 -0.73
C ILE A 153 15.78 -21.28 -1.83
N ARG A 154 16.27 -20.17 -2.38
CA ARG A 154 15.64 -19.41 -3.47
C ARG A 154 15.29 -20.27 -4.69
N LYS A 155 16.16 -21.20 -5.05
CA LYS A 155 16.00 -22.11 -6.20
C LYS A 155 15.25 -23.40 -5.86
N ALA A 156 14.98 -23.66 -4.60
CA ALA A 156 14.39 -24.92 -4.16
C ALA A 156 12.98 -25.14 -4.72
N LYS A 157 12.60 -26.43 -4.83
CA LYS A 157 11.25 -26.82 -5.22
C LYS A 157 10.29 -26.61 -4.05
N THR A 158 9.23 -25.88 -4.29
CA THR A 158 8.19 -25.53 -3.29
C THR A 158 6.82 -26.14 -3.58
N GLY A 159 6.79 -27.24 -4.36
CA GLY A 159 5.53 -27.87 -4.76
C GLY A 159 4.70 -26.93 -5.63
N SER A 160 3.47 -26.65 -5.22
CA SER A 160 2.57 -25.71 -5.92
C SER A 160 2.65 -24.28 -5.38
N TYR A 161 3.50 -23.99 -4.41
CA TYR A 161 3.56 -22.68 -3.77
C TYR A 161 4.60 -21.78 -4.42
N VAL A 162 4.25 -20.51 -4.56
CA VAL A 162 5.16 -19.40 -4.91
C VAL A 162 5.14 -18.42 -3.75
N PHE A 163 6.31 -18.11 -3.20
CA PHE A 163 6.49 -17.17 -2.10
C PHE A 163 7.17 -15.92 -2.65
N VAL A 164 6.50 -14.77 -2.55
CA VAL A 164 7.00 -13.48 -3.03
C VAL A 164 6.79 -12.45 -1.92
N THR A 165 7.76 -11.60 -1.73
CA THR A 165 7.70 -10.43 -0.86
C THR A 165 7.94 -9.18 -1.69
N ALA A 166 7.48 -8.03 -1.20
CA ALA A 166 7.75 -6.73 -1.83
C ALA A 166 7.91 -5.66 -0.77
N ASP A 167 8.87 -4.77 -1.00
CA ASP A 167 9.08 -3.53 -0.26
C ASP A 167 8.65 -2.37 -1.16
N ILE A 168 7.73 -1.55 -0.70
CA ILE A 168 7.16 -0.43 -1.47
C ILE A 168 6.96 0.78 -0.58
N THR A 169 7.03 1.96 -1.18
CA THR A 169 6.75 3.24 -0.54
C THR A 169 5.74 4.02 -1.36
N PHE A 170 4.56 4.27 -0.81
CA PHE A 170 3.53 5.08 -1.46
C PHE A 170 3.87 6.57 -1.43
N CYS A 171 3.47 7.29 -2.47
CA CYS A 171 3.41 8.75 -2.42
C CYS A 171 2.23 9.17 -1.55
N ASP A 172 2.53 9.98 -0.53
CA ASP A 172 1.50 10.60 0.28
C ASP A 172 0.81 11.77 -0.44
N ALA A 173 -0.32 12.24 0.09
CA ALA A 173 -0.97 13.45 -0.36
C ALA A 173 -0.33 14.68 0.31
N ILE A 174 -0.29 15.82 -0.40
CA ILE A 174 0.04 17.10 0.22
C ILE A 174 -1.18 17.56 1.01
N GLU A 175 -1.05 17.65 2.33
CA GLU A 175 -2.15 17.99 3.22
C GLU A 175 -1.86 19.19 4.10
N ASP A 176 -0.58 19.48 4.40
CA ASP A 176 -0.18 20.55 5.31
C ASP A 176 0.89 21.45 4.68
N LEU A 177 0.71 22.76 4.81
CA LEU A 177 1.67 23.78 4.41
C LEU A 177 2.30 24.43 5.63
N LYS A 178 3.63 24.32 5.77
CA LYS A 178 4.42 25.14 6.71
C LYS A 178 5.20 26.17 5.90
N PHE A 179 4.81 27.43 6.01
CA PHE A 179 5.40 28.53 5.25
C PHE A 179 6.06 29.55 6.18
N SER A 180 7.33 29.89 5.93
CA SER A 180 8.08 30.89 6.70
C SER A 180 8.56 32.01 5.78
N ILE A 181 8.34 33.27 6.18
CA ILE A 181 8.84 34.47 5.49
C ILE A 181 9.85 35.14 6.42
N ASN A 182 11.09 35.29 5.94
CA ASN A 182 12.12 36.07 6.62
C ASN A 182 12.24 37.40 5.91
N MET A 183 12.11 38.50 6.66
CA MET A 183 12.39 39.87 6.18
C MET A 183 13.78 40.25 6.71
N GLU A 184 14.64 40.70 5.81
CA GLU A 184 15.94 41.29 6.13
C GLU A 184 15.79 42.83 6.36
#